data_d52a45802c4675ed32124a74da36e486
#
_entry.id   d52a45802c4675ed32124a74da36e486
#
_cell.length_a   1.000
_cell.length_b   1.000
_cell.length_c   1.000
_cell.angle_alpha   90.00
_cell.angle_beta   90.00
_cell.angle_gamma   90.00
#
_symmetry.space_group_name_H-M   'P 1'
#
loop_
_entity.id
_entity.type
_entity.pdbx_description
1 polymer ?
#
loop_
_entity_poly.entity_id
_entity_poly.type
_entity_poly.pdbx_seq_one_letter_code
_entity_poly.pdbx_strand_id
1 'polypeptide(L)'
;LCDSVIIFDEIQTLPRKCMALFNQAINFLSWFGKSTMVLCTATQPNLDNLKIPLDVTRPKEMVSNLTGVFQAFRRVNIENHCIPGGWTVEAMAADIWTDAENLGSVLCIVNKTKTARVLYEEIKRQQSEELQNVEIMHLSTKMCPAHRKQALDNMRKHLQNKDKKVICISTALIEA
;
A
#
# COMPACT_ATOMS: atom_id res chain seq x y z
N LEU A 1 -25.77 -19.30 9.15
CA LEU A 1 -24.31 -19.24 9.43
C LEU A 1 -23.94 -19.90 10.76
N CYS A 2 -24.73 -20.87 11.24
CA CYS A 2 -24.35 -21.66 12.41
C CYS A 2 -23.43 -22.82 11.98
N ASP A 3 -22.53 -23.23 12.90
CA ASP A 3 -21.62 -24.36 12.72
C ASP A 3 -20.81 -24.28 11.40
N SER A 4 -20.37 -23.08 11.06
CA SER A 4 -19.71 -22.78 9.80
C SER A 4 -18.27 -22.30 10.02
N VAL A 5 -17.42 -22.45 9.01
CA VAL A 5 -16.15 -21.73 8.92
C VAL A 5 -16.34 -20.54 7.98
N ILE A 6 -16.09 -19.34 8.47
CA ILE A 6 -16.26 -18.10 7.71
C ILE A 6 -14.91 -17.42 7.59
N ILE A 7 -14.49 -17.22 6.36
CA ILE A 7 -13.20 -16.59 6.04
C ILE A 7 -13.47 -15.17 5.55
N PHE A 8 -12.88 -14.19 6.23
CA PHE A 8 -12.88 -12.79 5.81
C PHE A 8 -11.52 -12.45 5.25
N ASP A 9 -11.49 -12.10 3.98
CA ASP A 9 -10.27 -11.66 3.31
C ASP A 9 -10.22 -10.14 3.19
N GLU A 10 -8.99 -9.57 3.19
CA GLU A 10 -8.75 -8.14 3.07
C GLU A 10 -9.48 -7.28 4.13
N ILE A 11 -9.53 -7.72 5.38
CA ILE A 11 -10.29 -7.02 6.44
C ILE A 11 -9.81 -5.59 6.72
N GLN A 12 -8.57 -5.24 6.35
CA GLN A 12 -8.06 -3.88 6.47
C GLN A 12 -8.79 -2.87 5.57
N THR A 13 -9.55 -3.34 4.56
CA THR A 13 -10.36 -2.49 3.69
C THR A 13 -11.66 -2.01 4.34
N LEU A 14 -12.03 -2.57 5.49
CA LEU A 14 -13.21 -2.16 6.22
C LEU A 14 -13.11 -0.69 6.68
N PRO A 15 -14.15 0.13 6.43
CA PRO A 15 -14.20 1.49 6.94
C PRO A 15 -14.11 1.52 8.48
N ARG A 16 -13.30 2.41 9.04
CA ARG A 16 -13.11 2.52 10.50
C ARG A 16 -14.41 2.62 11.30
N LYS A 17 -15.42 3.32 10.74
CA LYS A 17 -16.74 3.46 11.36
C LYS A 17 -17.53 2.14 11.45
N CYS A 18 -17.18 1.13 10.65
CA CYS A 18 -17.84 -0.17 10.63
C CYS A 18 -17.14 -1.22 11.50
N MET A 19 -15.91 -0.98 11.95
CA MET A 19 -15.11 -1.97 12.66
C MET A 19 -15.75 -2.46 13.97
N ALA A 20 -16.35 -1.56 14.76
CA ALA A 20 -17.01 -1.97 16.01
C ALA A 20 -18.23 -2.86 15.75
N LEU A 21 -19.03 -2.56 14.72
CA LEU A 21 -20.15 -3.38 14.30
C LEU A 21 -19.69 -4.74 13.75
N PHE A 22 -18.60 -4.75 13.01
CA PHE A 22 -17.98 -5.96 12.51
C PHE A 22 -17.52 -6.87 13.66
N ASN A 23 -16.82 -6.33 14.67
CA ASN A 23 -16.42 -7.10 15.86
C ASN A 23 -17.63 -7.67 16.60
N GLN A 24 -18.69 -6.88 16.76
CA GLN A 24 -19.93 -7.34 17.40
C GLN A 24 -20.57 -8.49 16.64
N ALA A 25 -20.63 -8.40 15.31
CA ALA A 25 -21.19 -9.46 14.47
C ALA A 25 -20.35 -10.75 14.53
N ILE A 26 -19.03 -10.62 14.50
CA ILE A 26 -18.11 -11.76 14.60
C ILE A 26 -18.23 -12.44 15.97
N ASN A 27 -18.19 -11.67 17.06
CA ASN A 27 -18.34 -12.22 18.40
C ASN A 27 -19.67 -12.96 18.55
N PHE A 28 -20.76 -12.39 18.03
CA PHE A 28 -22.09 -13.03 18.05
C PHE A 28 -22.10 -14.36 17.27
N LEU A 29 -21.56 -14.37 16.05
CA LEU A 29 -21.51 -15.59 15.22
C LEU A 29 -20.59 -16.66 15.82
N SER A 30 -19.50 -16.25 16.47
CA SER A 30 -18.62 -17.16 17.19
C SER A 30 -19.30 -17.79 18.40
N TRP A 31 -19.95 -16.99 19.22
CA TRP A 31 -20.53 -17.48 20.48
C TRP A 31 -21.84 -18.20 20.29
N PHE A 32 -22.80 -17.59 19.60
CA PHE A 32 -24.16 -18.14 19.40
C PHE A 32 -24.25 -19.05 18.18
N GLY A 33 -23.55 -18.67 17.11
CA GLY A 33 -23.50 -19.46 15.87
C GLY A 33 -22.54 -20.65 15.91
N LYS A 34 -21.68 -20.75 16.96
CA LYS A 34 -20.61 -21.76 17.07
C LYS A 34 -19.75 -21.83 15.81
N SER A 35 -19.57 -20.70 15.14
CA SER A 35 -18.85 -20.62 13.88
C SER A 35 -17.39 -20.23 14.12
N THR A 36 -16.49 -20.79 13.33
CA THR A 36 -15.07 -20.44 13.33
C THR A 36 -14.84 -19.30 12.36
N MET A 37 -14.21 -18.23 12.87
CA MET A 37 -13.87 -17.05 12.07
C MET A 37 -12.39 -17.05 11.73
N VAL A 38 -12.06 -16.93 10.46
CA VAL A 38 -10.69 -16.79 9.95
C VAL A 38 -10.56 -15.39 9.34
N LEU A 39 -9.64 -14.59 9.87
CA LEU A 39 -9.39 -13.24 9.38
C LEU A 39 -8.07 -13.22 8.60
N CYS A 40 -8.15 -12.90 7.32
CA CYS A 40 -7.00 -12.79 6.42
C CYS A 40 -6.74 -11.32 6.13
N THR A 41 -5.47 -10.90 6.27
CA THR A 41 -5.10 -9.50 6.05
C THR A 41 -3.59 -9.37 5.83
N ALA A 42 -3.18 -8.48 4.94
CA ALA A 42 -1.78 -8.12 4.78
C ALA A 42 -1.28 -7.23 5.94
N THR A 43 -2.16 -6.37 6.48
CA THR A 43 -1.86 -5.48 7.61
C THR A 43 -2.97 -5.61 8.64
N GLN A 44 -2.62 -6.11 9.83
CA GLN A 44 -3.62 -6.37 10.87
C GLN A 44 -4.19 -5.07 11.45
N PRO A 45 -5.51 -4.80 11.26
CA PRO A 45 -6.14 -3.67 11.92
C PRO A 45 -6.20 -3.92 13.44
N ASN A 46 -6.08 -2.85 14.23
CA ASN A 46 -6.09 -2.93 15.68
C ASN A 46 -7.52 -3.17 16.21
N LEU A 47 -8.07 -4.37 15.97
CA LEU A 47 -9.43 -4.74 16.34
C LEU A 47 -9.62 -4.95 17.85
N ASP A 48 -8.53 -5.17 18.58
CA ASP A 48 -8.54 -5.44 20.02
C ASP A 48 -8.79 -4.18 20.86
N ASN A 49 -8.45 -2.98 20.33
CA ASN A 49 -8.54 -1.70 21.05
C ASN A 49 -9.76 -0.85 20.65
N LEU A 50 -10.80 -1.48 20.17
CA LEU A 50 -12.06 -0.81 19.83
C LEU A 50 -13.02 -0.81 21.02
N LYS A 51 -14.05 0.05 20.95
CA LYS A 51 -15.13 0.11 21.95
C LYS A 51 -15.78 -1.27 22.20
N ILE A 52 -15.86 -2.10 21.17
CA ILE A 52 -16.25 -3.50 21.21
C ILE A 52 -15.02 -4.28 20.70
N PRO A 53 -14.20 -4.84 21.58
CA PRO A 53 -13.02 -5.60 21.16
C PRO A 53 -13.44 -6.91 20.50
N LEU A 54 -12.57 -7.42 19.63
CA LEU A 54 -12.74 -8.74 19.07
C LEU A 54 -12.37 -9.79 20.14
N ASP A 55 -13.27 -10.72 20.39
CA ASP A 55 -13.00 -11.85 21.28
C ASP A 55 -12.31 -12.97 20.48
N VAL A 56 -11.03 -13.14 20.70
CA VAL A 56 -10.20 -14.07 19.95
C VAL A 56 -9.78 -15.23 20.80
N THR A 57 -10.09 -16.45 20.35
CA THR A 57 -9.54 -17.68 20.93
C THR A 57 -8.02 -17.71 20.80
N ARG A 58 -7.34 -18.26 21.78
CA ARG A 58 -5.88 -18.42 21.74
C ARG A 58 -5.51 -19.84 21.32
N PRO A 59 -4.48 -20.05 20.50
CA PRO A 59 -3.61 -19.04 19.91
C PRO A 59 -4.34 -18.22 18.82
N LYS A 60 -4.02 -16.91 18.75
CA LYS A 60 -4.62 -15.99 17.75
C LYS A 60 -4.18 -16.32 16.33
N GLU A 61 -2.98 -16.80 16.19
CA GLU A 61 -2.32 -16.97 14.91
C GLU A 61 -2.39 -18.42 14.44
N MET A 62 -2.71 -18.61 13.17
CA MET A 62 -2.71 -19.95 12.56
C MET A 62 -1.30 -20.50 12.34
N VAL A 63 -0.29 -19.61 12.27
CA VAL A 63 1.11 -19.97 12.05
C VAL A 63 1.88 -19.84 13.34
N SER A 64 2.46 -20.95 13.82
CA SER A 64 3.14 -21.02 15.11
C SER A 64 4.47 -20.26 15.18
N ASN A 65 5.17 -20.06 14.08
CA ASN A 65 6.47 -19.37 14.01
C ASN A 65 6.42 -18.15 13.07
N LEU A 66 5.65 -17.13 13.46
CA LEU A 66 5.52 -15.90 12.67
C LEU A 66 6.86 -15.21 12.40
N THR A 67 7.72 -15.10 13.42
CA THR A 67 9.03 -14.44 13.30
C THR A 67 9.90 -15.11 12.25
N GLY A 68 9.98 -16.43 12.25
CA GLY A 68 10.74 -17.18 11.26
C GLY A 68 10.16 -17.05 9.84
N VAL A 69 8.83 -17.06 9.74
CA VAL A 69 8.14 -16.86 8.46
C VAL A 69 8.39 -15.45 7.92
N PHE A 70 8.24 -14.41 8.74
CA PHE A 70 8.54 -13.03 8.34
C PHE A 70 9.99 -12.85 7.91
N GLN A 71 10.95 -13.46 8.59
CA GLN A 71 12.36 -13.41 8.20
C GLN A 71 12.60 -14.11 6.84
N ALA A 72 12.02 -15.30 6.64
CA ALA A 72 12.16 -16.06 5.41
C ALA A 72 11.54 -15.37 4.19
N PHE A 73 10.44 -14.62 4.40
CA PHE A 73 9.75 -13.88 3.33
C PHE A 73 10.19 -12.41 3.22
N ARG A 74 11.16 -11.96 4.01
CA ARG A 74 11.65 -10.58 3.94
C ARG A 74 12.29 -10.31 2.58
N ARG A 75 11.67 -9.42 1.79
CA ARG A 75 12.12 -9.04 0.44
C ARG A 75 12.50 -7.56 0.34
N VAL A 76 12.18 -6.77 1.36
CA VAL A 76 12.35 -5.32 1.37
C VAL A 76 12.99 -4.86 2.67
N ASN A 77 13.70 -3.75 2.62
CA ASN A 77 14.10 -2.97 3.77
C ASN A 77 13.10 -1.82 3.94
N ILE A 78 12.69 -1.56 5.17
CA ILE A 78 11.82 -0.44 5.51
C ILE A 78 12.68 0.59 6.24
N GLU A 79 12.73 1.80 5.69
CA GLU A 79 13.46 2.92 6.25
C GLU A 79 12.49 4.03 6.62
N ASN A 80 12.75 4.69 7.75
CA ASN A 80 11.90 5.77 8.23
C ASN A 80 12.55 7.13 7.90
N HIS A 81 12.04 7.80 6.88
CA HIS A 81 12.48 9.13 6.45
C HIS A 81 11.51 10.24 6.91
N CYS A 82 10.69 9.98 7.94
CA CYS A 82 9.80 10.99 8.49
C CYS A 82 10.60 12.10 9.21
N ILE A 83 10.31 13.34 8.87
CA ILE A 83 10.92 14.53 9.51
C ILE A 83 9.84 15.39 10.17
N PRO A 84 10.14 16.06 11.30
CA PRO A 84 9.24 17.04 11.90
C PRO A 84 8.90 18.15 10.90
N GLY A 85 7.61 18.46 10.77
CA GLY A 85 7.14 19.48 9.80
C GLY A 85 6.86 18.93 8.40
N GLY A 86 7.28 17.71 8.10
CA GLY A 86 7.07 17.06 6.80
C GLY A 86 8.05 17.52 5.71
N TRP A 87 7.96 16.90 4.57
CA TRP A 87 8.79 17.21 3.40
C TRP A 87 8.18 18.34 2.57
N THR A 88 9.02 19.24 2.04
CA THR A 88 8.60 20.14 0.95
C THR A 88 8.56 19.37 -0.37
N VAL A 89 7.84 19.90 -1.35
CA VAL A 89 7.73 19.25 -2.67
C VAL A 89 9.09 19.20 -3.37
N GLU A 90 9.86 20.27 -3.25
CA GLU A 90 11.20 20.42 -3.84
C GLU A 90 12.19 19.42 -3.23
N ALA A 91 12.19 19.30 -1.90
CA ALA A 91 13.06 18.36 -1.21
C ALA A 91 12.69 16.91 -1.53
N MET A 92 11.39 16.59 -1.58
CA MET A 92 10.93 15.26 -1.96
C MET A 92 11.27 14.94 -3.42
N ALA A 93 11.17 15.89 -4.33
CA ALA A 93 11.56 15.68 -5.72
C ALA A 93 13.06 15.40 -5.86
N ALA A 94 13.91 16.12 -5.14
CA ALA A 94 15.36 15.90 -5.12
C ALA A 94 15.73 14.53 -4.54
N ASP A 95 15.06 14.08 -3.48
CA ASP A 95 15.25 12.77 -2.87
C ASP A 95 14.85 11.65 -3.85
N ILE A 96 13.72 11.77 -4.52
CA ILE A 96 13.26 10.84 -5.56
C ILE A 96 14.26 10.74 -6.72
N TRP A 97 14.86 11.86 -7.12
CA TRP A 97 15.91 11.86 -8.14
C TRP A 97 17.15 11.10 -7.67
N THR A 98 17.60 11.37 -6.44
CA THR A 98 18.73 10.65 -5.82
C THR A 98 18.49 9.15 -5.77
N ASP A 99 17.28 8.73 -5.38
CA ASP A 99 16.88 7.32 -5.36
C ASP A 99 16.85 6.73 -6.78
N ALA A 100 16.34 7.45 -7.77
CA ALA A 100 16.32 7.00 -9.16
C ALA A 100 17.71 6.82 -9.74
N GLU A 101 18.66 7.66 -9.36
CA GLU A 101 20.07 7.54 -9.77
C GLU A 101 20.75 6.31 -9.14
N ASN A 102 20.57 6.13 -7.84
CA ASN A 102 21.27 5.13 -7.05
C ASN A 102 20.61 3.73 -7.10
N LEU A 103 19.28 3.68 -7.04
CA LEU A 103 18.53 2.44 -6.89
C LEU A 103 17.83 1.99 -8.17
N GLY A 104 17.63 2.90 -9.13
CA GLY A 104 16.96 2.60 -10.39
C GLY A 104 15.55 3.15 -10.48
N SER A 105 14.52 2.31 -10.61
CA SER A 105 13.13 2.79 -10.72
C SER A 105 12.52 3.09 -9.37
N VAL A 106 11.74 4.17 -9.27
CA VAL A 106 11.12 4.67 -8.04
C VAL A 106 9.61 4.75 -8.21
N LEU A 107 8.88 4.24 -7.22
CA LEU A 107 7.44 4.43 -7.07
C LEU A 107 7.17 5.31 -5.86
N CYS A 108 6.63 6.50 -6.08
CA CYS A 108 6.19 7.40 -5.03
C CYS A 108 4.67 7.40 -4.91
N ILE A 109 4.16 6.99 -3.75
CA ILE A 109 2.71 6.96 -3.46
C ILE A 109 2.37 8.09 -2.49
N VAL A 110 1.44 8.95 -2.89
CA VAL A 110 0.96 10.06 -2.07
C VAL A 110 -0.55 10.01 -1.87
N ASN A 111 -1.03 10.55 -0.76
CA ASN A 111 -2.43 10.45 -0.36
C ASN A 111 -3.41 11.32 -1.17
N LYS A 112 -2.93 12.40 -1.80
CA LYS A 112 -3.79 13.39 -2.47
C LYS A 112 -3.41 13.53 -3.94
N THR A 113 -4.40 13.53 -4.82
CA THR A 113 -4.21 13.73 -6.27
C THR A 113 -3.57 15.08 -6.61
N LYS A 114 -3.85 16.13 -5.82
CA LYS A 114 -3.21 17.44 -5.98
C LYS A 114 -1.72 17.35 -5.67
N THR A 115 -1.33 16.67 -4.59
CA THR A 115 0.08 16.49 -4.22
C THR A 115 0.82 15.66 -5.28
N ALA A 116 0.20 14.59 -5.79
CA ALA A 116 0.78 13.78 -6.86
C ALA A 116 1.08 14.61 -8.11
N ARG A 117 0.15 15.49 -8.49
CA ARG A 117 0.32 16.37 -9.64
C ARG A 117 1.46 17.38 -9.45
N VAL A 118 1.45 18.09 -8.32
CA VAL A 118 2.48 19.12 -8.03
C VAL A 118 3.87 18.47 -7.95
N LEU A 119 3.99 17.31 -7.32
CA LEU A 119 5.25 16.57 -7.25
C LEU A 119 5.72 16.10 -8.64
N TYR A 120 4.81 15.62 -9.47
CA TYR A 120 5.12 15.24 -10.85
C TYR A 120 5.64 16.42 -11.68
N GLU A 121 4.99 17.59 -11.57
CA GLU A 121 5.40 18.81 -12.25
C GLU A 121 6.79 19.27 -11.77
N GLU A 122 7.07 19.17 -10.47
CA GLU A 122 8.36 19.53 -9.89
C GLU A 122 9.48 18.56 -10.30
N ILE A 123 9.22 17.25 -10.30
CA ILE A 123 10.20 16.24 -10.77
C ILE A 123 10.54 16.49 -12.25
N LYS A 124 9.54 16.80 -13.07
CA LYS A 124 9.79 17.17 -14.48
C LYS A 124 10.60 18.44 -14.61
N ARG A 125 10.38 19.43 -13.76
CA ARG A 125 11.13 20.69 -13.77
C ARG A 125 12.61 20.48 -13.40
N GLN A 126 12.90 19.54 -12.53
CA GLN A 126 14.27 19.21 -12.10
C GLN A 126 15.00 18.26 -13.07
N GLN A 127 14.30 17.72 -14.08
CA GLN A 127 14.92 16.82 -15.05
C GLN A 127 15.98 17.58 -15.87
N SER A 128 17.24 17.16 -15.69
CA SER A 128 18.37 17.68 -16.49
C SER A 128 18.52 16.91 -17.81
N GLU A 129 19.31 17.46 -18.74
CA GLU A 129 19.63 16.80 -20.02
C GLU A 129 20.35 15.46 -19.84
N GLU A 130 21.12 15.31 -18.78
CA GLU A 130 21.84 14.08 -18.43
C GLU A 130 20.91 12.95 -17.98
N LEU A 131 19.69 13.28 -17.53
CA LEU A 131 18.68 12.35 -17.01
C LEU A 131 17.58 12.01 -18.03
N GLN A 132 17.81 12.20 -19.30
CA GLN A 132 16.85 11.86 -20.38
C GLN A 132 16.50 10.37 -20.44
N ASN A 133 17.29 9.52 -19.81
CA ASN A 133 17.04 8.06 -19.76
C ASN A 133 16.05 7.65 -18.67
N VAL A 134 15.41 8.61 -17.99
CA VAL A 134 14.41 8.36 -16.95
C VAL A 134 13.03 8.72 -17.48
N GLU A 135 12.12 7.76 -17.51
CA GLU A 135 10.71 7.98 -17.85
C GLU A 135 9.95 8.41 -16.60
N ILE A 136 9.31 9.58 -16.64
CA ILE A 136 8.52 10.13 -15.54
C ILE A 136 7.04 9.92 -15.83
N MET A 137 6.36 9.20 -14.95
CA MET A 137 4.95 8.83 -15.10
C MET A 137 4.12 9.33 -13.92
N HIS A 138 2.87 9.67 -14.20
CA HIS A 138 1.88 10.06 -13.20
C HIS A 138 0.64 9.21 -13.35
N LEU A 139 0.19 8.59 -12.24
CA LEU A 139 -1.04 7.82 -12.17
C LEU A 139 -2.00 8.45 -11.15
N SER A 140 -3.25 8.66 -11.57
CA SER A 140 -4.26 9.30 -10.71
C SER A 140 -5.64 8.67 -10.94
N THR A 141 -6.47 8.67 -9.89
CA THR A 141 -7.89 8.26 -9.96
C THR A 141 -8.70 9.09 -10.95
N LYS A 142 -8.24 10.29 -11.27
CA LYS A 142 -8.89 11.18 -12.25
C LYS A 142 -8.60 10.82 -13.71
N MET A 143 -7.67 9.90 -13.96
CA MET A 143 -7.40 9.42 -15.33
C MET A 143 -8.53 8.51 -15.79
N CYS A 144 -8.91 8.63 -17.07
CA CYS A 144 -9.85 7.68 -17.62
C CYS A 144 -9.25 6.26 -17.66
N PRO A 145 -10.06 5.21 -17.52
CA PRO A 145 -9.57 3.82 -17.43
C PRO A 145 -8.66 3.41 -18.60
N ALA A 146 -8.97 3.85 -19.82
CA ALA A 146 -8.17 3.54 -21.01
C ALA A 146 -6.75 4.15 -20.92
N HIS A 147 -6.65 5.43 -20.55
CA HIS A 147 -5.35 6.10 -20.34
C HIS A 147 -4.55 5.44 -19.21
N ARG A 148 -5.20 5.09 -18.10
CA ARG A 148 -4.54 4.41 -16.99
C ARG A 148 -3.98 3.07 -17.41
N LYS A 149 -4.76 2.26 -18.15
CA LYS A 149 -4.30 0.98 -18.67
C LYS A 149 -3.09 1.16 -19.58
N GLN A 150 -3.15 2.10 -20.51
CA GLN A 150 -2.02 2.40 -21.41
C GLN A 150 -0.77 2.83 -20.64
N ALA A 151 -0.91 3.69 -19.63
CA ALA A 151 0.21 4.12 -18.79
C ALA A 151 0.84 2.94 -18.02
N LEU A 152 0.01 2.05 -17.45
CA LEU A 152 0.48 0.84 -16.78
C LEU A 152 1.18 -0.13 -17.73
N ASP A 153 0.65 -0.32 -18.93
CA ASP A 153 1.27 -1.20 -19.93
C ASP A 153 2.62 -0.62 -20.42
N ASN A 154 2.72 0.69 -20.59
CA ASN A 154 3.97 1.36 -20.91
C ASN A 154 4.98 1.22 -19.75
N MET A 155 4.54 1.45 -18.51
CA MET A 155 5.39 1.26 -17.34
C MET A 155 5.96 -0.16 -17.26
N ARG A 156 5.12 -1.18 -17.47
CA ARG A 156 5.57 -2.59 -17.49
C ARG A 156 6.62 -2.84 -18.56
N LYS A 157 6.43 -2.30 -19.77
CA LYS A 157 7.41 -2.41 -20.86
C LYS A 157 8.74 -1.78 -20.50
N HIS A 158 8.73 -0.57 -19.91
CA HIS A 158 9.97 0.10 -19.48
C HIS A 158 10.69 -0.64 -18.35
N LEU A 159 9.94 -1.17 -17.39
CA LEU A 159 10.51 -1.97 -16.29
C LEU A 159 11.09 -3.31 -16.77
N GLN A 160 10.55 -3.89 -17.83
CA GLN A 160 11.10 -5.11 -18.46
C GLN A 160 12.35 -4.82 -19.27
N ASN A 161 12.40 -3.68 -19.96
CA ASN A 161 13.58 -3.19 -20.66
C ASN A 161 14.47 -2.46 -19.65
N LYS A 162 15.47 -3.16 -19.10
CA LYS A 162 16.42 -2.63 -18.10
C LYS A 162 17.20 -1.39 -18.57
N ASP A 163 16.98 -0.94 -19.80
CA ASP A 163 17.65 0.21 -20.41
C ASP A 163 17.08 1.56 -19.96
N LYS A 164 15.88 1.60 -19.34
CA LYS A 164 15.24 2.83 -18.87
C LYS A 164 14.83 2.71 -17.41
N LYS A 165 15.15 3.73 -16.64
CA LYS A 165 14.63 3.91 -15.29
C LYS A 165 13.26 4.55 -15.34
N VAL A 166 12.40 4.26 -14.35
CA VAL A 166 11.03 4.80 -14.27
C VAL A 166 10.84 5.48 -12.92
N ILE A 167 10.39 6.72 -12.93
CA ILE A 167 9.83 7.40 -11.77
C ILE A 167 8.32 7.46 -11.94
N CYS A 168 7.58 6.77 -11.08
CA CYS A 168 6.13 6.78 -11.10
C CYS A 168 5.57 7.46 -9.86
N ILE A 169 4.83 8.56 -10.05
CA ILE A 169 4.11 9.23 -8.98
C ILE A 169 2.64 8.81 -9.02
N SER A 170 2.14 8.24 -7.94
CA SER A 170 0.78 7.72 -7.89
C SER A 170 0.06 8.08 -6.59
N THR A 171 -1.25 7.95 -6.61
CA THR A 171 -2.04 7.76 -5.40
C THR A 171 -2.23 6.26 -5.16
N ALA A 172 -2.90 5.84 -4.09
CA ALA A 172 -3.11 4.42 -3.69
C ALA A 172 -3.76 3.50 -4.77
N LEU A 173 -3.91 3.96 -5.99
CA LEU A 173 -4.41 3.21 -7.16
C LEU A 173 -3.54 2.04 -7.62
N ILE A 174 -2.29 2.04 -7.24
CA ILE A 174 -1.33 0.99 -7.66
C ILE A 174 -1.40 -0.24 -6.77
N GLU A 175 -2.08 -0.12 -5.63
CA GLU A 175 -2.27 -1.21 -4.67
C GLU A 175 -3.47 -2.12 -5.01
N ALA A 176 -4.26 -1.78 -6.04
CA ALA A 176 -5.47 -2.50 -6.46
C ALA A 176 -5.28 -3.28 -7.76
#